data_bba0e1d764698a5a69bb3d23fb3f071c
#
_entry.id   bba0e1d764698a5a69bb3d23fb3f071c
#
_cell.length_a   1.000
_cell.length_b   1.000
_cell.length_c   1.000
_cell.angle_alpha   90.00
_cell.angle_beta   90.00
_cell.angle_gamma   90.00
#
_symmetry.space_group_name_H-M   'P 1'
#
loop_
_entity.id
_entity.type
_entity.pdbx_description
1 polymer ?
#
loop_
_entity_poly.entity_id
_entity_poly.type
_entity_poly.pdbx_seq_one_letter_code
_entity_poly.pdbx_strand_id
1 'polypeptide(L)'
;DHRDLHVRSRRQRQMCIRDSPNTQSIHFKNATLWTNEKEGIVKNTDIIIDDGKIISIGKNLNTPENFKVIDVNKKHITSGIIDEHSHMGASSINEGGHNSSAEVSIMDVINPDDINIYRNLAGGVTTVQVLHGSANPIGGQSAIIKLRWGSKIDDMFFKGADPFIKFALGENVKQSNWSGSRFPQTRMGVEQVFID
;
A
#
# COMPACT_ATOMS: atom_id res chain seq x y z
N ASP A 1 -4.63 7.43 37.20
CA ASP A 1 -5.27 8.71 36.98
C ASP A 1 -6.30 8.57 35.84
N HIS A 2 -7.58 8.50 36.18
CA HIS A 2 -8.68 8.23 35.26
C HIS A 2 -8.91 9.33 34.21
N ARG A 3 -8.31 10.50 34.37
CA ARG A 3 -8.49 11.65 33.47
C ARG A 3 -7.73 11.51 32.14
N ASP A 4 -6.57 10.87 32.18
CA ASP A 4 -5.73 10.68 30.96
C ASP A 4 -6.32 9.65 29.99
N LEU A 5 -7.04 8.66 30.48
CA LEU A 5 -7.71 7.65 29.63
C LEU A 5 -8.87 8.26 28.82
N HIS A 6 -9.60 9.24 29.41
CA HIS A 6 -10.67 9.93 28.70
C HIS A 6 -10.19 10.89 27.61
N VAL A 7 -9.03 11.53 27.83
CA VAL A 7 -8.43 12.44 26.83
C VAL A 7 -7.87 11.64 25.65
N ARG A 8 -7.23 10.49 25.92
CA ARG A 8 -6.76 9.57 24.87
C ARG A 8 -7.92 9.01 24.04
N SER A 9 -9.04 8.61 24.67
CA SER A 9 -10.20 8.08 23.97
C SER A 9 -10.91 9.14 23.10
N ARG A 10 -10.91 10.42 23.50
CA ARG A 10 -11.45 11.51 22.69
C ARG A 10 -10.56 11.82 21.46
N ARG A 11 -9.23 11.82 21.62
CA ARG A 11 -8.30 11.96 20.49
C ARG A 11 -8.42 10.79 19.51
N GLN A 12 -8.55 9.58 20.03
CA GLN A 12 -8.74 8.39 19.20
C GLN A 12 -10.08 8.40 18.44
N ARG A 13 -11.17 8.89 19.07
CA ARG A 13 -12.46 9.05 18.39
C ARG A 13 -12.47 10.17 17.35
N GLN A 14 -11.71 11.26 17.56
CA GLN A 14 -11.55 12.31 16.54
C GLN A 14 -10.69 11.85 15.37
N MET A 15 -9.77 10.90 15.58
CA MET A 15 -8.99 10.29 14.49
C MET A 15 -9.83 9.37 13.58
N CYS A 16 -10.93 8.81 14.09
CA CYS A 16 -11.83 7.94 13.31
C CYS A 16 -12.81 8.70 12.38
N ILE A 17 -12.85 10.04 12.42
CA ILE A 17 -13.67 10.88 11.53
C ILE A 17 -12.71 11.76 10.70
N ARG A 18 -11.80 11.13 9.97
CA ARG A 18 -11.03 11.84 8.95
C ARG A 18 -11.76 11.74 7.63
N ASP A 19 -12.09 12.89 7.06
CA ASP A 19 -12.41 12.92 5.65
C ASP A 19 -11.13 12.68 4.86
N SER A 20 -11.22 11.88 3.81
CA SER A 20 -10.08 11.66 2.94
C SER A 20 -9.60 12.99 2.36
N PRO A 21 -8.28 13.20 2.25
CA PRO A 21 -7.74 14.42 1.66
C PRO A 21 -8.32 14.63 0.26
N ASN A 22 -8.72 15.87 -0.02
CA ASN A 22 -9.19 16.24 -1.35
C ASN A 22 -8.04 16.16 -2.36
N THR A 23 -8.35 15.76 -3.57
CA THR A 23 -7.42 15.86 -4.70
C THR A 23 -7.04 17.30 -4.94
N GLN A 24 -5.78 17.51 -5.36
CA GLN A 24 -5.27 18.85 -5.69
C GLN A 24 -5.05 18.97 -7.19
N SER A 25 -5.42 20.12 -7.74
CA SER A 25 -5.10 20.49 -9.11
C SER A 25 -3.74 21.15 -9.13
N ILE A 26 -2.76 20.55 -9.78
CA ILE A 26 -1.35 20.97 -9.71
C ILE A 26 -0.74 21.06 -11.12
N HIS A 27 0.01 22.12 -11.35
CA HIS A 27 0.88 22.28 -12.50
C HIS A 27 2.34 22.27 -12.04
N PHE A 28 3.06 21.19 -12.32
CA PHE A 28 4.51 21.11 -12.12
C PHE A 28 5.21 21.65 -13.37
N LYS A 29 6.12 22.60 -13.18
CA LYS A 29 6.91 23.23 -14.24
C LYS A 29 8.37 22.81 -14.20
N ASN A 30 9.00 22.84 -15.38
CA ASN A 30 10.45 22.65 -15.52
C ASN A 30 10.97 21.33 -14.97
N ALA A 31 10.24 20.24 -15.16
CA ALA A 31 10.60 18.92 -14.67
C ALA A 31 11.57 18.19 -15.60
N THR A 32 12.32 17.26 -15.03
CA THR A 32 12.87 16.10 -15.75
C THR A 32 11.93 14.92 -15.48
N LEU A 33 11.09 14.61 -16.47
CA LEU A 33 10.02 13.61 -16.33
C LEU A 33 10.47 12.25 -16.83
N TRP A 34 10.29 11.22 -16.01
CA TRP A 34 10.48 9.81 -16.36
C TRP A 34 9.11 9.23 -16.69
N THR A 35 8.84 9.09 -17.99
CA THR A 35 7.48 8.79 -18.46
C THR A 35 7.09 7.32 -18.30
N ASN A 36 8.07 6.41 -18.26
CA ASN A 36 7.90 4.96 -18.42
C ASN A 36 7.22 4.56 -19.75
N GLU A 37 7.21 5.49 -20.71
CA GLU A 37 6.68 5.33 -22.06
C GLU A 37 7.83 5.39 -23.09
N LYS A 38 7.49 5.38 -24.38
CA LYS A 38 8.48 5.39 -25.48
C LYS A 38 9.40 6.60 -25.47
N GLU A 39 8.92 7.74 -24.97
CA GLU A 39 9.66 8.99 -24.85
C GLU A 39 10.79 8.90 -23.81
N GLY A 40 10.69 7.96 -22.88
CA GLY A 40 11.69 7.74 -21.83
C GLY A 40 11.82 8.96 -20.92
N ILE A 41 13.01 9.59 -20.90
CA ILE A 41 13.29 10.75 -20.03
C ILE A 41 13.14 12.04 -20.83
N VAL A 42 12.17 12.86 -20.45
CA VAL A 42 11.90 14.16 -21.09
C VAL A 42 12.33 15.30 -20.16
N LYS A 43 13.20 16.19 -20.65
CA LYS A 43 13.73 17.32 -19.88
C LYS A 43 12.98 18.62 -20.20
N ASN A 44 12.97 19.53 -19.22
CA ASN A 44 12.32 20.85 -19.32
C ASN A 44 10.86 20.70 -19.78
N THR A 45 10.12 19.90 -19.05
CA THR A 45 8.74 19.52 -19.37
C THR A 45 7.83 19.88 -18.21
N ASP A 46 6.61 20.26 -18.54
CA ASP A 46 5.57 20.54 -17.57
C ASP A 46 4.62 19.34 -17.50
N ILE A 47 4.00 19.14 -16.34
CA ILE A 47 2.96 18.14 -16.14
C ILE A 47 1.81 18.79 -15.37
N ILE A 48 0.59 18.64 -15.88
CA ILE A 48 -0.63 19.12 -15.24
C ILE A 48 -1.42 17.93 -14.73
N ILE A 49 -1.75 17.97 -13.45
CA ILE A 49 -2.51 16.93 -12.74
C ILE A 49 -3.78 17.55 -12.21
N ASP A 50 -4.91 16.92 -12.46
CA ASP A 50 -6.21 17.31 -11.96
C ASP A 50 -7.00 16.07 -11.54
N ASP A 51 -7.72 16.16 -10.43
CA ASP A 51 -8.50 15.06 -9.86
C ASP A 51 -7.75 13.71 -9.85
N GLY A 52 -6.47 13.75 -9.45
CA GLY A 52 -5.61 12.57 -9.38
C GLY A 52 -5.23 11.95 -10.73
N LYS A 53 -5.43 12.67 -11.84
CA LYS A 53 -5.09 12.22 -13.20
C LYS A 53 -4.13 13.19 -13.88
N ILE A 54 -3.22 12.66 -14.68
CA ILE A 54 -2.40 13.46 -15.58
C ILE A 54 -3.29 13.89 -16.76
N ILE A 55 -3.49 15.21 -16.91
CA ILE A 55 -4.31 15.75 -18.01
C ILE A 55 -3.48 16.32 -19.15
N SER A 56 -2.23 16.71 -18.89
CA SER A 56 -1.34 17.21 -19.95
C SER A 56 0.12 17.04 -19.57
N ILE A 57 0.95 16.70 -20.56
CA ILE A 57 2.41 16.71 -20.50
C ILE A 57 2.92 17.47 -21.71
N GLY A 58 3.84 18.42 -21.53
CA GLY A 58 4.39 19.21 -22.63
C GLY A 58 5.32 20.32 -22.17
N LYS A 59 5.80 21.12 -23.10
CA LYS A 59 6.64 22.28 -22.79
C LYS A 59 5.81 23.54 -22.76
N ASN A 60 6.09 24.43 -21.80
CA ASN A 60 5.45 25.77 -21.71
C ASN A 60 3.92 25.68 -21.71
N LEU A 61 3.36 24.74 -20.95
CA LEU A 61 1.91 24.60 -20.84
C LEU A 61 1.29 25.83 -20.18
N ASN A 62 0.12 26.25 -20.66
CA ASN A 62 -0.68 27.24 -19.98
C ASN A 62 -1.24 26.66 -18.68
N THR A 63 -1.07 27.38 -17.58
CA THR A 63 -1.65 26.98 -16.30
C THR A 63 -3.14 27.25 -16.30
N PRO A 64 -4.02 26.25 -16.07
CA PRO A 64 -5.44 26.51 -15.89
C PRO A 64 -5.70 27.37 -14.63
N GLU A 65 -6.84 28.04 -14.59
CA GLU A 65 -7.24 28.82 -13.42
C GLU A 65 -7.35 27.94 -12.17
N ASN A 66 -6.99 28.49 -11.02
CA ASN A 66 -7.05 27.85 -9.71
C ASN A 66 -6.13 26.63 -9.51
N PHE A 67 -5.16 26.41 -10.41
CA PHE A 67 -4.16 25.35 -10.22
C PHE A 67 -3.00 25.87 -9.38
N LYS A 68 -2.54 25.00 -8.45
CA LYS A 68 -1.30 25.25 -7.72
C LYS A 68 -0.11 25.05 -8.65
N VAL A 69 0.70 26.08 -8.83
CA VAL A 69 1.92 26.01 -9.65
C VAL A 69 3.12 25.68 -8.75
N ILE A 70 3.90 24.68 -9.16
CA ILE A 70 5.13 24.28 -8.50
C ILE A 70 6.25 24.23 -9.56
N ASP A 71 7.20 25.15 -9.50
CA ASP A 71 8.43 25.03 -10.29
C ASP A 71 9.37 24.06 -9.59
N VAL A 72 9.60 22.92 -10.23
CA VAL A 72 10.45 21.88 -9.67
C VAL A 72 11.93 22.05 -10.02
N ASN A 73 12.27 23.11 -10.76
CA ASN A 73 13.65 23.53 -11.07
C ASN A 73 14.52 22.34 -11.55
N LYS A 74 14.08 21.68 -12.60
CA LYS A 74 14.74 20.54 -13.25
C LYS A 74 14.88 19.28 -12.38
N LYS A 75 14.24 19.23 -11.20
CA LYS A 75 14.17 18.00 -10.41
C LYS A 75 13.41 16.92 -11.17
N HIS A 76 13.62 15.70 -10.76
CA HIS A 76 13.00 14.54 -11.38
C HIS A 76 11.59 14.31 -10.86
N ILE A 77 10.68 13.99 -11.76
CA ILE A 77 9.34 13.48 -11.47
C ILE A 77 9.25 12.07 -12.07
N THR A 78 8.83 11.12 -11.27
CA THR A 78 8.61 9.72 -11.67
C THR A 78 7.20 9.30 -11.28
N SER A 79 6.72 8.18 -11.84
CA SER A 79 5.60 7.46 -11.23
C SER A 79 5.97 7.03 -9.82
N GLY A 80 4.97 6.81 -8.97
CA GLY A 80 5.17 6.22 -7.65
C GLY A 80 5.62 4.76 -7.76
N ILE A 81 6.37 4.30 -6.76
CA ILE A 81 6.81 2.91 -6.66
C ILE A 81 5.62 2.06 -6.22
N ILE A 82 5.45 0.92 -6.87
CA ILE A 82 4.52 -0.14 -6.48
C ILE A 82 5.34 -1.25 -5.83
N ASP A 83 5.03 -1.56 -4.58
CA ASP A 83 5.63 -2.67 -3.84
C ASP A 83 4.64 -3.85 -3.83
N GLU A 84 4.99 -4.90 -4.54
CA GLU A 84 4.15 -6.09 -4.71
C GLU A 84 4.24 -7.07 -3.54
N HIS A 85 5.08 -6.81 -2.54
CA HIS A 85 5.23 -7.70 -1.39
C HIS A 85 5.45 -6.93 -0.09
N SER A 86 4.37 -6.53 0.55
CA SER A 86 4.42 -5.77 1.79
C SER A 86 3.61 -6.42 2.92
N HIS A 87 3.99 -6.08 4.15
CA HIS A 87 3.27 -6.45 5.36
C HIS A 87 2.89 -5.22 6.19
N MET A 88 3.08 -4.04 5.65
CA MET A 88 2.74 -2.78 6.32
C MET A 88 1.27 -2.41 6.15
N GLY A 89 0.80 -1.49 6.98
CA GLY A 89 -0.57 -1.01 6.92
C GLY A 89 -1.60 -2.05 7.38
N ALA A 90 -1.20 -3.07 8.16
CA ALA A 90 -2.08 -4.07 8.73
C ALA A 90 -1.82 -4.26 10.22
N SER A 91 -2.87 -4.49 11.01
CA SER A 91 -2.78 -4.74 12.45
C SER A 91 -2.20 -6.12 12.76
N SER A 92 -2.42 -7.09 11.89
CA SER A 92 -1.87 -8.44 11.95
C SER A 92 -1.82 -9.02 10.55
N ILE A 93 -0.84 -9.89 10.28
CA ILE A 93 -0.63 -10.44 8.93
C ILE A 93 -0.70 -11.97 8.88
N ASN A 94 -0.88 -12.63 10.03
CA ASN A 94 -0.86 -14.09 10.09
C ASN A 94 -2.10 -14.63 10.81
N GLU A 95 -2.80 -15.52 10.13
CA GLU A 95 -3.72 -16.46 10.75
C GLU A 95 -3.04 -17.83 10.77
N GLY A 96 -2.36 -18.14 11.87
CA GLY A 96 -1.42 -19.26 11.96
C GLY A 96 -2.00 -20.58 12.46
N GLY A 97 -3.30 -20.66 12.75
CA GLY A 97 -3.92 -21.82 13.40
C GLY A 97 -4.02 -23.08 12.52
N HIS A 98 -4.09 -22.90 11.19
CA HIS A 98 -4.26 -23.98 10.22
C HIS A 98 -3.13 -23.97 9.18
N ASN A 99 -2.96 -25.07 8.46
CA ASN A 99 -2.04 -25.17 7.32
C ASN A 99 -2.58 -24.46 6.06
N SER A 100 -3.88 -24.24 6.01
CA SER A 100 -4.55 -23.41 5.00
C SER A 100 -5.48 -22.42 5.70
N SER A 101 -5.40 -21.16 5.31
CA SER A 101 -6.28 -20.06 5.74
C SER A 101 -6.71 -19.22 4.53
N ALA A 102 -7.04 -19.91 3.43
CA ALA A 102 -7.42 -19.27 2.16
C ALA A 102 -8.64 -18.35 2.27
N GLU A 103 -9.51 -18.60 3.24
CA GLU A 103 -10.74 -17.86 3.50
C GLU A 103 -10.55 -16.51 4.20
N VAL A 104 -9.42 -16.30 4.88
CA VAL A 104 -9.19 -15.04 5.59
C VAL A 104 -8.68 -13.95 4.65
N SER A 105 -9.03 -12.71 4.92
CA SER A 105 -8.65 -11.56 4.11
C SER A 105 -7.83 -10.54 4.89
N ILE A 106 -6.74 -10.08 4.30
CA ILE A 106 -5.96 -8.95 4.81
C ILE A 106 -6.78 -7.66 4.85
N MET A 107 -7.82 -7.55 4.04
CA MET A 107 -8.68 -6.35 4.02
C MET A 107 -9.29 -6.07 5.40
N ASP A 108 -9.60 -7.11 6.17
CA ASP A 108 -10.26 -6.99 7.48
C ASP A 108 -9.34 -6.41 8.57
N VAL A 109 -8.04 -6.37 8.33
CA VAL A 109 -7.03 -5.95 9.31
C VAL A 109 -6.19 -4.76 8.84
N ILE A 110 -6.57 -4.10 7.74
CA ILE A 110 -5.88 -2.90 7.28
C ILE A 110 -5.98 -1.80 8.35
N ASN A 111 -4.85 -1.22 8.68
CA ASN A 111 -4.71 -0.13 9.64
C ASN A 111 -4.28 1.16 8.93
N PRO A 112 -5.19 2.11 8.69
CA PRO A 112 -4.87 3.36 7.99
C PRO A 112 -3.97 4.31 8.80
N ASP A 113 -3.82 4.05 10.10
CA ASP A 113 -3.00 4.86 11.01
C ASP A 113 -1.59 4.30 11.22
N ASP A 114 -1.19 3.26 10.49
CA ASP A 114 0.18 2.74 10.54
C ASP A 114 1.16 3.79 10.00
N ILE A 115 2.05 4.27 10.86
CA ILE A 115 3.06 5.29 10.53
C ILE A 115 3.95 4.89 9.34
N ASN A 116 4.06 3.60 9.04
CA ASN A 116 4.82 3.13 7.90
C ASN A 116 4.19 3.56 6.57
N ILE A 117 2.88 3.81 6.52
CA ILE A 117 2.22 4.41 5.34
C ILE A 117 2.87 5.77 5.03
N TYR A 118 2.97 6.64 6.03
CA TYR A 118 3.60 7.96 5.87
C TYR A 118 5.08 7.85 5.48
N ARG A 119 5.82 6.96 6.14
CA ARG A 119 7.27 6.77 5.89
C ARG A 119 7.54 6.27 4.47
N ASN A 120 6.74 5.33 3.99
CA ASN A 120 6.88 4.80 2.64
C ASN A 120 6.47 5.82 1.58
N LEU A 121 5.41 6.60 1.81
CA LEU A 121 5.07 7.74 0.95
C LEU A 121 6.24 8.73 0.83
N ALA A 122 6.91 9.05 1.94
CA ALA A 122 8.09 9.93 1.92
C ALA A 122 9.25 9.32 1.11
N GLY A 123 9.32 7.99 1.01
CA GLY A 123 10.27 7.25 0.18
C GLY A 123 9.84 7.08 -1.29
N GLY A 124 8.62 7.52 -1.63
CA GLY A 124 8.08 7.43 -3.01
C GLY A 124 7.28 6.17 -3.31
N VAL A 125 7.03 5.29 -2.33
CA VAL A 125 6.11 4.16 -2.48
C VAL A 125 4.68 4.66 -2.37
N THR A 126 3.86 4.41 -3.38
CA THR A 126 2.48 4.93 -3.45
C THR A 126 1.41 3.85 -3.40
N THR A 127 1.79 2.62 -3.71
CA THR A 127 0.87 1.48 -3.75
C THR A 127 1.60 0.24 -3.24
N VAL A 128 0.92 -0.56 -2.44
CA VAL A 128 1.49 -1.82 -1.93
C VAL A 128 0.46 -2.94 -2.03
N GLN A 129 0.94 -4.15 -2.30
CA GLN A 129 0.19 -5.37 -2.09
C GLN A 129 0.49 -5.88 -0.68
N VAL A 130 -0.50 -5.80 0.19
CA VAL A 130 -0.40 -6.29 1.58
C VAL A 130 -0.75 -7.76 1.61
N LEU A 131 0.21 -8.57 2.02
CA LEU A 131 0.11 -10.03 1.98
C LEU A 131 -0.02 -10.61 3.39
N HIS A 132 -0.71 -11.75 3.47
CA HIS A 132 -0.56 -12.66 4.60
C HIS A 132 0.92 -13.05 4.75
N GLY A 133 1.43 -13.14 5.98
CA GLY A 133 2.78 -13.60 6.22
C GLY A 133 2.96 -15.08 5.87
N SER A 134 4.21 -15.54 5.85
CA SER A 134 4.55 -16.94 5.52
C SER A 134 4.36 -17.88 6.72
N ALA A 135 3.23 -17.78 7.42
CA ALA A 135 2.91 -18.67 8.55
C ALA A 135 2.35 -20.01 8.07
N ASN A 136 1.59 -19.99 6.97
CA ASN A 136 0.89 -21.16 6.42
C ASN A 136 1.38 -21.46 5.00
N PRO A 137 1.41 -22.74 4.56
CA PRO A 137 1.63 -23.07 3.14
C PRO A 137 0.63 -22.38 2.24
N ILE A 138 -0.67 -22.43 2.57
CA ILE A 138 -1.74 -21.68 1.92
C ILE A 138 -2.17 -20.59 2.90
N GLY A 139 -1.78 -19.34 2.62
CA GLY A 139 -2.10 -18.18 3.41
C GLY A 139 -3.43 -17.54 3.01
N GLY A 140 -3.70 -16.34 3.53
CA GLY A 140 -4.92 -15.61 3.25
C GLY A 140 -4.90 -14.81 1.95
N GLN A 141 -6.04 -14.22 1.64
CA GLN A 141 -6.24 -13.31 0.52
C GLN A 141 -5.53 -11.99 0.81
N SER A 142 -4.85 -11.44 -0.19
CA SER A 142 -4.14 -10.17 -0.10
C SER A 142 -5.04 -8.99 -0.48
N ALA A 143 -4.56 -7.78 -0.18
CA ALA A 143 -5.19 -6.54 -0.60
C ALA A 143 -4.17 -5.64 -1.29
N ILE A 144 -4.58 -4.94 -2.34
CA ILE A 144 -3.79 -3.85 -2.92
C ILE A 144 -4.35 -2.54 -2.39
N ILE A 145 -3.50 -1.75 -1.75
CA ILE A 145 -3.86 -0.45 -1.21
C ILE A 145 -3.00 0.66 -1.78
N LYS A 146 -3.62 1.83 -1.99
CA LYS A 146 -2.91 3.09 -2.25
C LYS A 146 -2.51 3.69 -0.90
N LEU A 147 -1.26 4.08 -0.77
CA LEU A 147 -0.76 4.69 0.46
C LEU A 147 -1.27 6.14 0.55
N ARG A 148 -2.41 6.33 1.18
CA ARG A 148 -3.07 7.63 1.35
C ARG A 148 -3.12 7.99 2.83
N TRP A 149 -2.04 8.57 3.34
CA TRP A 149 -1.98 8.99 4.73
C TRP A 149 -3.11 9.95 5.09
N GLY A 150 -3.86 9.62 6.15
CA GLY A 150 -4.98 10.42 6.61
C GLY A 150 -6.32 10.11 5.94
N SER A 151 -6.37 9.18 4.97
CA SER A 151 -7.61 8.73 4.35
C SER A 151 -8.38 7.73 5.20
N LYS A 152 -9.66 7.56 4.88
CA LYS A 152 -10.46 6.43 5.34
C LYS A 152 -9.96 5.14 4.69
N ILE A 153 -10.18 4.03 5.36
CA ILE A 153 -9.76 2.70 4.89
C ILE A 153 -10.34 2.37 3.51
N ASP A 154 -11.62 2.65 3.28
CA ASP A 154 -12.31 2.36 2.01
C ASP A 154 -11.72 3.11 0.81
N ASP A 155 -11.12 4.29 1.07
CA ASP A 155 -10.49 5.11 0.04
C ASP A 155 -9.04 4.67 -0.27
N MET A 156 -8.50 3.77 0.55
CA MET A 156 -7.16 3.21 0.33
C MET A 156 -7.20 1.99 -0.59
N PHE A 157 -8.27 1.21 -0.61
CA PHE A 157 -8.34 0.04 -1.48
C PHE A 157 -8.22 0.40 -2.97
N PHE A 158 -7.40 -0.35 -3.69
CA PHE A 158 -7.27 -0.21 -5.13
C PHE A 158 -8.49 -0.84 -5.81
N LYS A 159 -9.40 0.00 -6.30
CA LYS A 159 -10.64 -0.46 -6.95
C LYS A 159 -10.33 -1.18 -8.26
N GLY A 160 -10.91 -2.35 -8.44
CA GLY A 160 -10.74 -3.16 -9.66
C GLY A 160 -9.43 -3.97 -9.68
N ALA A 161 -8.74 -4.09 -8.54
CA ALA A 161 -7.65 -5.04 -8.43
C ALA A 161 -8.17 -6.49 -8.50
N ASP A 162 -7.42 -7.35 -9.17
CA ASP A 162 -7.68 -8.78 -9.14
C ASP A 162 -7.49 -9.34 -7.72
N PRO A 163 -8.22 -10.39 -7.35
CA PRO A 163 -7.98 -11.08 -6.09
C PRO A 163 -6.68 -11.90 -6.15
N PHE A 164 -5.93 -11.86 -5.06
CA PHE A 164 -4.71 -12.64 -4.91
C PHE A 164 -4.75 -13.43 -3.61
N ILE A 165 -4.02 -14.53 -3.57
CA ILE A 165 -3.83 -15.36 -2.39
C ILE A 165 -2.34 -15.63 -2.20
N LYS A 166 -1.90 -15.68 -0.94
CA LYS A 166 -0.51 -15.97 -0.59
C LYS A 166 -0.27 -17.46 -0.51
N PHE A 167 0.73 -17.93 -1.25
CA PHE A 167 1.35 -19.24 -1.07
C PHE A 167 2.77 -19.09 -0.52
N ALA A 168 3.18 -20.01 0.34
CA ALA A 168 4.52 -20.05 0.88
C ALA A 168 5.04 -21.49 0.95
N LEU A 169 6.17 -21.76 0.30
CA LEU A 169 6.72 -23.09 0.13
C LEU A 169 8.05 -23.30 0.85
N GLY A 170 8.57 -22.22 1.50
CA GLY A 170 9.91 -22.23 2.11
C GLY A 170 9.96 -22.75 3.53
N GLU A 171 11.00 -22.31 4.24
CA GLU A 171 11.27 -22.74 5.63
C GLU A 171 10.27 -22.21 6.65
N ASN A 172 9.72 -20.99 6.41
CA ASN A 172 8.88 -20.32 7.40
C ASN A 172 7.58 -21.07 7.71
N VAL A 173 7.04 -21.82 6.76
CA VAL A 173 5.76 -22.53 6.91
C VAL A 173 5.90 -23.87 7.63
N LYS A 174 7.11 -24.35 7.85
CA LYS A 174 7.37 -25.55 8.66
C LYS A 174 7.18 -25.23 10.13
N GLN A 175 6.29 -25.90 10.79
CA GLN A 175 6.00 -25.68 12.21
C GLN A 175 7.11 -26.15 13.15
N SER A 176 8.10 -26.89 12.64
CA SER A 176 9.33 -27.18 13.39
C SER A 176 10.12 -25.93 13.79
N ASN A 177 9.90 -24.80 13.09
CA ASN A 177 10.50 -23.51 13.42
C ASN A 177 9.67 -22.70 14.44
N TRP A 178 8.50 -23.20 14.84
CA TRP A 178 7.57 -22.53 15.74
C TRP A 178 7.41 -23.40 16.99
N SER A 179 6.87 -22.85 18.06
CA SER A 179 6.64 -23.58 19.30
C SER A 179 5.46 -24.58 19.28
N GLY A 180 4.78 -24.71 18.15
CA GLY A 180 3.59 -25.53 17.99
C GLY A 180 3.85 -26.91 17.39
N SER A 181 2.81 -27.76 17.39
CA SER A 181 2.80 -29.10 16.81
C SER A 181 1.95 -29.22 15.53
N ARG A 182 1.58 -28.10 14.91
CA ARG A 182 0.76 -28.10 13.71
C ARG A 182 1.52 -28.70 12.52
N PHE A 183 0.83 -29.45 11.67
CA PHE A 183 1.32 -29.83 10.35
C PHE A 183 1.38 -28.60 9.42
N PRO A 184 2.39 -28.48 8.51
CA PRO A 184 3.50 -29.39 8.28
C PRO A 184 4.72 -29.10 9.17
N GLN A 185 5.54 -30.13 9.44
CA GLN A 185 6.78 -30.02 10.22
C GLN A 185 8.01 -30.01 9.32
N THR A 186 7.90 -30.54 8.11
CA THR A 186 9.01 -30.74 7.18
C THR A 186 8.62 -30.27 5.77
N ARG A 187 9.60 -30.19 4.86
CA ARG A 187 9.32 -29.88 3.43
C ARG A 187 8.43 -30.92 2.78
N MET A 188 8.53 -32.19 3.16
CA MET A 188 7.62 -33.26 2.68
C MET A 188 6.17 -32.93 3.03
N GLY A 189 5.95 -32.47 4.27
CA GLY A 189 4.62 -32.04 4.70
C GLY A 189 4.13 -30.77 3.99
N VAL A 190 5.03 -29.83 3.69
CA VAL A 190 4.67 -28.62 2.93
C VAL A 190 4.19 -29.00 1.52
N GLU A 191 4.91 -29.89 0.83
CA GLU A 191 4.51 -30.40 -0.48
C GLU A 191 3.14 -31.08 -0.43
N GLN A 192 2.90 -31.91 0.60
CA GLN A 192 1.62 -32.63 0.74
C GLN A 192 0.43 -31.68 0.88
N VAL A 193 0.57 -30.54 1.58
CA VAL A 193 -0.50 -29.54 1.70
C VAL A 193 -0.98 -29.01 0.35
N PHE A 194 -0.09 -29.01 -0.66
CA PHE A 194 -0.46 -28.53 -2.00
C PHE A 194 -0.98 -29.66 -2.92
N ILE A 195 -0.80 -30.90 -2.51
CA ILE A 195 -1.31 -32.08 -3.26
C ILE A 195 -2.74 -32.41 -2.85
N ASP A 196 -3.06 -32.27 -1.55
CA ASP A 196 -4.37 -32.54 -0.97
C ASP A 196 -5.41 -31.49 -1.37
#